data_0adb4030a42d53ec50575620a23cf40e
#
_entry.id   0adb4030a42d53ec50575620a23cf40e
#
_cell.length_a   1.000
_cell.length_b   1.000
_cell.length_c   1.000
_cell.angle_alpha   90.00
_cell.angle_beta   90.00
_cell.angle_gamma   90.00
#
_symmetry.space_group_name_H-M   'P 1'
#
loop_
_entity.id
_entity.type
_entity.pdbx_description
1 polymer ?
#
loop_
_entity_poly.entity_id
_entity_poly.type
_entity_poly.pdbx_seq_one_letter_code
_entity_poly.pdbx_strand_id
1 'polypeptide(L)'
;MIGGIDMKRVEDIVKIVSPTKVEGPVTAVVSHITADSRTVQEGSLFICLVGATVDAHTFVDKAVEDGAVAIIASKPIAVPDHVAVLYVEDTRQALQDAVPFFYDYPASKMRMIGVTGTNGKTTTTHIIAHLLRSQGYTVGVIGTVHILIDDQSYPIHNTTPDVADLQQILQQMVDAGVTHCIMEVSSHALALGRTAGVEYDTAVFTNLTQDHLDFHKTFDNYLAAKAKLFKQVSASYQVKEGKGAVINVDDAYGQAIVEVTTAPMITYSTEGKGTMNASNLSVTAKSSELTLNYGEASYTIQTKIAGLFNVYNTLAAVGACVYEGLTMDDIVKGLRTFTAVPGRFELIEEGQDFAVVVDYAHTPDGLENILQTAKKIVENRILVVFGCGGDRDATKRPIMGRIAAQYGDRVFVTSDNPRTEDPVQIVKDVEVGVKEGLRDGVDYDVIVDRREAIFAAIAEAKAGDVVIIAGKGHEDYQILKEETIHFDDREVAREALKER
;
A
#
# COMPACT_ATOMS: atom_id res chain seq x y z
N MET A 1 15.18 -7.15 -26.99
CA MET A 1 14.63 -5.77 -27.03
C MET A 1 13.64 -5.69 -25.89
N ILE A 2 13.98 -4.99 -24.82
CA ILE A 2 13.02 -4.51 -23.82
C ILE A 2 12.31 -3.37 -24.55
N GLY A 3 10.97 -3.48 -24.73
CA GLY A 3 10.21 -2.64 -25.65
C GLY A 3 10.51 -1.16 -25.50
N GLY A 4 10.81 -0.47 -26.59
CA GLY A 4 10.71 0.98 -26.75
C GLY A 4 11.70 1.88 -26.03
N ILE A 5 12.67 1.35 -25.26
CA ILE A 5 13.68 2.18 -24.57
C ILE A 5 14.83 2.47 -25.55
N ASP A 6 15.12 3.76 -25.75
CA ASP A 6 16.32 4.19 -26.45
C ASP A 6 17.57 3.77 -25.68
N MET A 7 18.47 3.01 -26.31
CA MET A 7 19.70 2.55 -25.67
C MET A 7 20.56 3.73 -25.22
N LYS A 8 20.82 3.84 -23.92
CA LYS A 8 21.65 4.89 -23.33
C LYS A 8 23.12 4.48 -23.37
N ARG A 9 24.01 5.46 -23.53
CA ARG A 9 25.47 5.26 -23.35
C ARG A 9 25.87 5.71 -21.96
N VAL A 10 26.99 5.21 -21.48
CA VAL A 10 27.58 5.65 -20.20
C VAL A 10 27.76 7.18 -20.18
N GLU A 11 28.20 7.78 -21.32
CA GLU A 11 28.35 9.24 -21.44
C GLU A 11 27.06 10.04 -21.22
N ASP A 12 25.89 9.46 -21.53
CA ASP A 12 24.61 10.11 -21.29
C ASP A 12 24.24 10.07 -19.80
N ILE A 13 24.56 8.97 -19.13
CA ILE A 13 24.39 8.83 -17.67
C ILE A 13 25.35 9.75 -16.91
N VAL A 14 26.59 9.91 -17.39
CA VAL A 14 27.56 10.88 -16.84
C VAL A 14 26.97 12.29 -16.77
N LYS A 15 26.26 12.74 -17.82
CA LYS A 15 25.61 14.07 -17.84
C LYS A 15 24.52 14.23 -16.79
N ILE A 16 23.86 13.13 -16.40
CA ILE A 16 22.76 13.12 -15.46
C ILE A 16 23.27 13.06 -14.01
N VAL A 17 24.18 12.11 -13.70
CA VAL A 17 24.65 11.89 -12.32
C VAL A 17 25.78 12.84 -11.92
N SER A 18 26.39 13.57 -12.89
CA SER A 18 27.46 14.54 -12.64
C SER A 18 28.58 14.01 -11.72
N PRO A 19 29.27 12.93 -12.09
CA PRO A 19 30.24 12.28 -11.23
C PRO A 19 31.44 13.21 -10.94
N THR A 20 32.05 13.06 -9.78
CA THR A 20 33.27 13.79 -9.39
C THR A 20 34.51 13.34 -10.16
N LYS A 21 34.50 12.08 -10.63
CA LYS A 21 35.57 11.48 -11.43
C LYS A 21 34.98 10.38 -12.32
N VAL A 22 35.52 10.23 -13.52
CA VAL A 22 35.19 9.15 -14.47
C VAL A 22 36.48 8.43 -14.86
N GLU A 23 36.44 7.10 -14.83
CA GLU A 23 37.52 6.22 -15.31
C GLU A 23 36.97 5.23 -16.34
N GLY A 24 37.80 4.78 -17.27
CA GLY A 24 37.42 3.82 -18.32
C GLY A 24 36.58 4.40 -19.46
N PRO A 25 36.05 3.53 -20.36
CA PRO A 25 35.40 3.95 -21.59
C PRO A 25 33.91 4.34 -21.37
N VAL A 26 33.57 5.59 -21.67
CA VAL A 26 32.18 6.10 -21.52
C VAL A 26 31.28 5.83 -22.74
N THR A 27 31.82 5.21 -23.80
CA THR A 27 31.07 4.93 -25.04
C THR A 27 30.26 3.63 -24.98
N ALA A 28 30.45 2.82 -23.93
CA ALA A 28 29.72 1.56 -23.78
C ALA A 28 28.20 1.81 -23.70
N VAL A 29 27.46 0.88 -24.32
CA VAL A 29 25.99 0.91 -24.32
C VAL A 29 25.49 0.23 -23.05
N VAL A 30 24.60 0.89 -22.31
CA VAL A 30 23.93 0.34 -21.14
C VAL A 30 22.60 -0.25 -21.58
N SER A 31 22.44 -1.57 -21.40
CA SER A 31 21.21 -2.30 -21.70
C SER A 31 20.35 -2.62 -20.48
N HIS A 32 20.93 -2.48 -19.29
CA HIS A 32 20.29 -2.75 -18.03
C HIS A 32 20.87 -1.88 -16.91
N ILE A 33 20.07 -1.50 -15.93
CA ILE A 33 20.51 -0.71 -14.77
C ILE A 33 19.99 -1.36 -13.49
N THR A 34 20.87 -1.58 -12.50
CA THR A 34 20.49 -2.24 -11.25
C THR A 34 21.39 -1.85 -10.09
N ALA A 35 20.85 -1.93 -8.87
CA ALA A 35 21.58 -1.87 -7.62
C ALA A 35 21.65 -3.25 -6.90
N ASP A 36 21.05 -4.30 -7.48
CA ASP A 36 21.07 -5.67 -6.97
C ASP A 36 22.09 -6.49 -7.76
N SER A 37 23.17 -6.93 -7.08
CA SER A 37 24.22 -7.73 -7.69
C SER A 37 23.74 -9.07 -8.26
N ARG A 38 22.58 -9.57 -7.83
CA ARG A 38 21.99 -10.84 -8.32
C ARG A 38 21.30 -10.71 -9.66
N THR A 39 20.97 -9.47 -10.07
CA THR A 39 20.27 -9.17 -11.33
C THR A 39 21.19 -8.57 -12.38
N VAL A 40 22.50 -8.44 -12.11
CA VAL A 40 23.49 -8.00 -13.09
C VAL A 40 23.53 -8.98 -14.25
N GLN A 41 23.59 -8.44 -15.46
CA GLN A 41 23.68 -9.17 -16.71
C GLN A 41 24.57 -8.42 -17.72
N GLU A 42 24.82 -9.02 -18.90
CA GLU A 42 25.60 -8.41 -19.96
C GLU A 42 25.08 -7.00 -20.33
N GLY A 43 25.98 -6.02 -20.32
CA GLY A 43 25.64 -4.62 -20.60
C GLY A 43 25.04 -3.85 -19.41
N SER A 44 25.09 -4.39 -18.19
CA SER A 44 24.57 -3.69 -17.02
C SER A 44 25.40 -2.50 -16.60
N LEU A 45 24.72 -1.47 -16.10
CA LEU A 45 25.29 -0.47 -15.18
C LEU A 45 24.90 -0.87 -13.76
N PHE A 46 25.89 -1.15 -12.93
CA PHE A 46 25.71 -1.53 -11.53
C PHE A 46 25.95 -0.35 -10.57
N ILE A 47 25.02 -0.13 -9.63
CA ILE A 47 25.10 0.99 -8.68
C ILE A 47 25.39 0.45 -7.27
N CYS A 48 26.55 0.83 -6.72
CA CYS A 48 27.02 0.37 -5.42
C CYS A 48 26.34 1.12 -4.28
N LEU A 49 25.18 0.65 -3.82
CA LEU A 49 24.52 1.22 -2.64
C LEU A 49 25.20 0.75 -1.34
N VAL A 50 25.31 1.66 -0.38
CA VAL A 50 25.71 1.35 0.99
C VAL A 50 24.43 1.18 1.82
N GLY A 51 24.09 -0.07 2.16
CA GLY A 51 22.96 -0.42 3.01
C GLY A 51 23.34 -0.44 4.49
N ALA A 52 22.36 -0.66 5.37
CA ALA A 52 22.58 -0.75 6.82
C ALA A 52 23.42 -1.98 7.23
N THR A 53 23.34 -3.07 6.48
CA THR A 53 24.01 -4.34 6.79
C THR A 53 25.00 -4.79 5.71
N VAL A 54 24.85 -4.30 4.48
CA VAL A 54 25.63 -4.74 3.33
C VAL A 54 26.09 -3.52 2.54
N ASP A 55 27.37 -3.51 2.15
CA ASP A 55 27.96 -2.53 1.24
C ASP A 55 28.14 -3.17 -0.14
N ALA A 56 27.37 -2.68 -1.13
CA ALA A 56 27.37 -3.27 -2.47
C ALA A 56 28.71 -3.11 -3.23
N HIS A 57 29.64 -2.27 -2.76
CA HIS A 57 30.99 -2.20 -3.32
C HIS A 57 31.74 -3.54 -3.20
N THR A 58 31.35 -4.41 -2.25
CA THR A 58 31.93 -5.76 -2.10
C THR A 58 31.55 -6.73 -3.20
N PHE A 59 30.55 -6.38 -4.04
CA PHE A 59 30.07 -7.21 -5.14
C PHE A 59 30.57 -6.75 -6.52
N VAL A 60 31.47 -5.77 -6.60
CA VAL A 60 31.97 -5.20 -7.85
C VAL A 60 32.62 -6.26 -8.72
N ASP A 61 33.49 -7.12 -8.18
CA ASP A 61 34.16 -8.17 -8.95
C ASP A 61 33.14 -9.10 -9.61
N LYS A 62 32.14 -9.53 -8.84
CA LYS A 62 31.06 -10.36 -9.34
C LYS A 62 30.22 -9.63 -10.39
N ALA A 63 29.90 -8.36 -10.18
CA ALA A 63 29.14 -7.58 -11.16
C ALA A 63 29.89 -7.47 -12.51
N VAL A 64 31.21 -7.31 -12.46
CA VAL A 64 32.05 -7.31 -13.68
C VAL A 64 32.08 -8.68 -14.35
N GLU A 65 32.19 -9.77 -13.57
CA GLU A 65 32.15 -11.14 -14.09
C GLU A 65 30.77 -11.45 -14.75
N ASP A 66 29.70 -10.91 -14.19
CA ASP A 66 28.32 -11.09 -14.70
C ASP A 66 28.01 -10.13 -15.89
N GLY A 67 28.97 -9.31 -16.34
CA GLY A 67 28.89 -8.52 -17.58
C GLY A 67 28.53 -7.05 -17.40
N ALA A 68 28.78 -6.47 -16.20
CA ALA A 68 28.63 -5.02 -16.02
C ALA A 68 29.66 -4.25 -16.88
N VAL A 69 29.16 -3.27 -17.65
CA VAL A 69 29.98 -2.37 -18.49
C VAL A 69 30.31 -1.06 -17.81
N ALA A 70 29.57 -0.73 -16.75
CA ALA A 70 29.81 0.48 -15.96
C ALA A 70 29.40 0.26 -14.49
N ILE A 71 30.10 0.95 -13.60
CA ILE A 71 29.86 0.94 -12.15
C ILE A 71 29.68 2.38 -11.65
N ILE A 72 28.68 2.64 -10.83
CA ILE A 72 28.58 3.87 -10.02
C ILE A 72 29.02 3.54 -8.62
N ALA A 73 30.05 4.24 -8.11
CA ALA A 73 30.65 3.97 -6.81
C ALA A 73 30.92 5.26 -6.01
N SER A 74 30.84 5.18 -4.68
CA SER A 74 31.26 6.28 -3.77
C SER A 74 32.61 6.06 -3.11
N LYS A 75 33.27 4.94 -3.43
CA LYS A 75 34.59 4.56 -2.90
C LYS A 75 35.50 4.08 -4.04
N PRO A 76 36.83 4.19 -3.88
CA PRO A 76 37.77 3.62 -4.84
C PRO A 76 37.53 2.12 -5.00
N ILE A 77 37.44 1.67 -6.24
CA ILE A 77 37.30 0.27 -6.67
C ILE A 77 38.30 -0.03 -7.76
N ALA A 78 38.66 -1.29 -7.91
CA ALA A 78 39.51 -1.76 -9.00
C ALA A 78 38.64 -2.56 -9.99
N VAL A 79 38.68 -2.19 -11.26
CA VAL A 79 37.97 -2.88 -12.35
C VAL A 79 38.90 -3.01 -13.56
N PRO A 80 38.63 -3.93 -14.50
CA PRO A 80 39.33 -3.99 -15.78
C PRO A 80 39.17 -2.71 -16.61
N ASP A 81 40.14 -2.38 -17.45
CA ASP A 81 40.19 -1.15 -18.27
C ASP A 81 38.99 -0.96 -19.21
N HIS A 82 38.24 -2.03 -19.51
CA HIS A 82 37.08 -1.99 -20.38
C HIS A 82 35.76 -1.64 -19.64
N VAL A 83 35.78 -1.55 -18.31
CA VAL A 83 34.63 -1.17 -17.48
C VAL A 83 34.74 0.29 -17.07
N ALA A 84 33.68 1.06 -17.27
CA ALA A 84 33.64 2.45 -16.82
C ALA A 84 33.34 2.55 -15.32
N VAL A 85 33.95 3.49 -14.62
CA VAL A 85 33.65 3.81 -13.22
C VAL A 85 33.26 5.28 -13.10
N LEU A 86 32.07 5.52 -12.56
CA LEU A 86 31.57 6.85 -12.27
C LEU A 86 31.61 7.04 -10.74
N TYR A 87 32.53 7.84 -10.26
CA TYR A 87 32.62 8.14 -8.83
C TYR A 87 31.70 9.30 -8.49
N VAL A 88 30.83 9.07 -7.49
CA VAL A 88 29.85 10.05 -7.00
C VAL A 88 29.99 10.19 -5.47
N GLU A 89 29.52 11.30 -4.91
CA GLU A 89 29.48 11.47 -3.45
C GLU A 89 28.37 10.63 -2.81
N ASP A 90 27.20 10.53 -3.48
CA ASP A 90 26.03 9.80 -3.01
C ASP A 90 25.49 8.87 -4.12
N THR A 91 25.70 7.56 -3.93
CA THR A 91 25.22 6.54 -4.88
C THR A 91 23.71 6.37 -4.86
N ARG A 92 23.03 6.74 -3.76
CA ARG A 92 21.57 6.72 -3.69
C ARG A 92 20.97 7.87 -4.51
N GLN A 93 21.54 9.04 -4.44
CA GLN A 93 21.14 10.15 -5.31
C GLN A 93 21.41 9.81 -6.78
N ALA A 94 22.57 9.24 -7.09
CA ALA A 94 22.88 8.80 -8.44
C ALA A 94 21.87 7.74 -8.97
N LEU A 95 21.42 6.81 -8.13
CA LEU A 95 20.34 5.87 -8.46
C LEU A 95 19.05 6.61 -8.83
N GLN A 96 18.66 7.60 -7.99
CA GLN A 96 17.43 8.36 -8.18
C GLN A 96 17.45 9.21 -9.44
N ASP A 97 18.61 9.63 -9.89
CA ASP A 97 18.79 10.43 -11.11
C ASP A 97 18.93 9.53 -12.36
N ALA A 98 19.77 8.49 -12.29
CA ALA A 98 20.11 7.66 -13.43
C ALA A 98 18.98 6.72 -13.89
N VAL A 99 18.25 6.11 -12.93
CA VAL A 99 17.27 5.09 -13.27
C VAL A 99 16.05 5.66 -13.99
N PRO A 100 15.42 6.76 -13.54
CA PRO A 100 14.33 7.37 -14.31
C PRO A 100 14.77 7.83 -15.71
N PHE A 101 15.97 8.39 -15.83
CA PHE A 101 16.54 8.78 -17.12
C PHE A 101 16.75 7.57 -18.03
N PHE A 102 17.27 6.47 -17.51
CA PHE A 102 17.48 5.24 -18.27
C PHE A 102 16.17 4.74 -18.90
N TYR A 103 15.05 4.81 -18.17
CA TYR A 103 13.72 4.39 -18.64
C TYR A 103 12.94 5.50 -19.37
N ASP A 104 13.54 6.63 -19.73
CA ASP A 104 12.89 7.77 -20.40
C ASP A 104 11.66 8.30 -19.66
N TYR A 105 11.75 8.35 -18.32
CA TYR A 105 10.71 8.90 -17.43
C TYR A 105 9.31 8.36 -17.72
N PRO A 106 9.06 7.05 -17.60
CA PRO A 106 7.78 6.43 -18.01
C PRO A 106 6.56 7.03 -17.34
N ALA A 107 6.69 7.54 -16.09
CA ALA A 107 5.61 8.23 -15.38
C ALA A 107 5.12 9.49 -16.12
N SER A 108 5.92 10.09 -17.00
CA SER A 108 5.51 11.26 -17.79
C SER A 108 4.53 10.90 -18.92
N LYS A 109 4.43 9.62 -19.27
CA LYS A 109 3.64 9.12 -20.40
C LYS A 109 2.23 8.66 -20.02
N MET A 110 1.87 8.71 -18.73
CA MET A 110 0.56 8.33 -18.21
C MET A 110 0.15 9.24 -17.05
N ARG A 111 -1.12 9.26 -16.68
CA ARG A 111 -1.60 9.97 -15.48
C ARG A 111 -1.18 9.17 -14.24
N MET A 112 -0.57 9.86 -13.27
CA MET A 112 -0.07 9.27 -12.03
C MET A 112 -0.87 9.76 -10.82
N ILE A 113 -1.55 8.85 -10.15
CA ILE A 113 -2.35 9.14 -8.95
C ILE A 113 -1.66 8.50 -7.74
N GLY A 114 -1.14 9.32 -6.84
CA GLY A 114 -0.48 8.87 -5.62
C GLY A 114 -1.41 8.94 -4.41
N VAL A 115 -1.61 7.83 -3.71
CA VAL A 115 -2.43 7.76 -2.49
C VAL A 115 -1.55 7.51 -1.29
N THR A 116 -1.54 8.43 -0.32
CA THR A 116 -0.79 8.29 0.93
C THR A 116 -1.69 8.47 2.15
N GLY A 117 -1.25 7.94 3.27
CA GLY A 117 -1.93 7.95 4.56
C GLY A 117 -1.48 6.77 5.40
N THR A 118 -1.94 6.66 6.64
CA THR A 118 -1.71 5.47 7.45
C THR A 118 -2.62 4.34 6.97
N ASN A 119 -3.92 4.56 6.95
CA ASN A 119 -4.95 3.62 6.58
C ASN A 119 -5.71 4.06 5.32
N GLY A 120 -6.39 3.14 4.63
CA GLY A 120 -7.28 3.43 3.50
C GLY A 120 -6.63 3.50 2.13
N LYS A 121 -5.30 3.48 2.01
CA LYS A 121 -4.58 3.56 0.72
C LYS A 121 -5.07 2.51 -0.28
N THR A 122 -5.06 1.25 0.10
CA THR A 122 -5.42 0.12 -0.76
C THR A 122 -6.88 0.22 -1.24
N THR A 123 -7.81 0.47 -0.34
CA THR A 123 -9.23 0.60 -0.70
C THR A 123 -9.43 1.79 -1.64
N THR A 124 -8.84 2.94 -1.35
CA THR A 124 -8.95 4.14 -2.18
C THR A 124 -8.38 3.91 -3.58
N THR A 125 -7.19 3.28 -3.72
CA THR A 125 -6.59 2.98 -5.04
C THR A 125 -7.46 2.05 -5.86
N HIS A 126 -8.09 1.04 -5.24
CA HIS A 126 -8.97 0.10 -5.94
C HIS A 126 -10.30 0.75 -6.35
N ILE A 127 -10.88 1.64 -5.53
CA ILE A 127 -12.08 2.39 -5.94
C ILE A 127 -11.76 3.29 -7.14
N ILE A 128 -10.64 4.04 -7.10
CA ILE A 128 -10.21 4.89 -8.23
C ILE A 128 -10.02 4.04 -9.49
N ALA A 129 -9.30 2.91 -9.37
CA ALA A 129 -9.05 2.01 -10.49
C ALA A 129 -10.36 1.47 -11.11
N HIS A 130 -11.32 1.06 -10.26
CA HIS A 130 -12.63 0.59 -10.71
C HIS A 130 -13.41 1.67 -11.45
N LEU A 131 -13.43 2.89 -10.92
CA LEU A 131 -14.13 4.01 -11.53
C LEU A 131 -13.54 4.39 -12.89
N LEU A 132 -12.22 4.45 -13.01
CA LEU A 132 -11.54 4.73 -14.27
C LEU A 132 -11.78 3.62 -15.31
N ARG A 133 -11.66 2.35 -14.90
CA ARG A 133 -11.96 1.21 -15.79
C ARG A 133 -13.41 1.22 -16.28
N SER A 134 -14.36 1.60 -15.43
CA SER A 134 -15.78 1.70 -15.83
C SER A 134 -16.02 2.72 -16.94
N GLN A 135 -15.08 3.63 -17.16
CA GLN A 135 -15.10 4.62 -18.26
C GLN A 135 -14.19 4.23 -19.43
N GLY A 136 -13.67 3.00 -19.45
CA GLY A 136 -12.86 2.47 -20.55
C GLY A 136 -11.39 2.87 -20.53
N TYR A 137 -10.87 3.41 -19.43
CA TYR A 137 -9.45 3.66 -19.29
C TYR A 137 -8.68 2.38 -19.00
N THR A 138 -7.49 2.23 -19.61
CA THR A 138 -6.53 1.17 -19.26
C THR A 138 -5.76 1.58 -18.01
N VAL A 139 -5.87 0.77 -16.95
CA VAL A 139 -5.43 1.17 -15.61
C VAL A 139 -4.33 0.25 -15.09
N GLY A 140 -3.27 0.86 -14.54
CA GLY A 140 -2.28 0.19 -13.70
C GLY A 140 -2.52 0.47 -12.21
N VAL A 141 -2.23 -0.49 -11.35
CA VAL A 141 -2.24 -0.30 -9.89
C VAL A 141 -0.94 -0.81 -9.30
N ILE A 142 -0.33 -0.03 -8.40
CA ILE A 142 0.84 -0.44 -7.61
C ILE A 142 0.45 -0.29 -6.14
N GLY A 143 0.35 -1.40 -5.41
CA GLY A 143 -0.09 -1.34 -4.01
C GLY A 143 0.17 -2.63 -3.25
N THR A 144 -0.19 -2.63 -1.98
CA THR A 144 0.12 -3.69 -1.01
C THR A 144 -0.35 -5.08 -1.47
N VAL A 145 -1.46 -5.16 -2.18
CA VAL A 145 -2.06 -6.45 -2.59
C VAL A 145 -1.30 -7.04 -3.78
N HIS A 146 -1.05 -6.24 -4.81
CA HIS A 146 -0.40 -6.66 -6.05
C HIS A 146 -0.01 -5.45 -6.91
N ILE A 147 0.71 -5.73 -7.99
CA ILE A 147 0.81 -4.86 -9.14
C ILE A 147 -0.20 -5.35 -10.16
N LEU A 148 -1.07 -4.45 -10.64
CA LEU A 148 -1.95 -4.71 -11.79
C LEU A 148 -1.46 -3.92 -12.99
N ILE A 149 -1.30 -4.59 -14.12
CA ILE A 149 -1.09 -3.98 -15.42
C ILE A 149 -2.26 -4.41 -16.28
N ASP A 150 -3.23 -3.52 -16.47
CA ASP A 150 -4.53 -3.85 -17.02
C ASP A 150 -5.19 -5.00 -16.22
N ASP A 151 -5.45 -6.16 -16.82
CA ASP A 151 -6.07 -7.32 -16.17
C ASP A 151 -5.05 -8.33 -15.61
N GLN A 152 -3.73 -8.08 -15.78
CA GLN A 152 -2.68 -8.99 -15.31
C GLN A 152 -2.17 -8.60 -13.93
N SER A 153 -2.14 -9.56 -13.01
CA SER A 153 -1.66 -9.41 -11.64
C SER A 153 -0.25 -9.96 -11.49
N TYR A 154 0.62 -9.19 -10.81
CA TYR A 154 1.99 -9.57 -10.50
C TYR A 154 2.24 -9.43 -9.00
N PRO A 155 3.07 -10.31 -8.39
CA PRO A 155 3.42 -10.23 -6.99
C PRO A 155 4.22 -8.96 -6.68
N ILE A 156 4.10 -8.48 -5.46
CA ILE A 156 4.83 -7.32 -4.95
C ILE A 156 5.50 -7.65 -3.62
N HIS A 157 6.71 -7.11 -3.38
CA HIS A 157 7.43 -7.30 -2.13
C HIS A 157 7.26 -6.11 -1.16
N ASN A 158 7.08 -4.92 -1.70
CA ASN A 158 6.89 -3.69 -0.94
C ASN A 158 5.70 -2.91 -1.49
N THR A 159 4.86 -2.36 -0.64
CA THR A 159 3.73 -1.49 -1.02
C THR A 159 4.09 -0.45 -2.08
N THR A 160 5.28 0.12 -1.97
CA THR A 160 5.89 1.01 -2.98
C THR A 160 7.28 0.45 -3.29
N PRO A 161 7.53 -0.04 -4.52
CA PRO A 161 8.80 -0.60 -4.95
C PRO A 161 9.98 0.38 -4.80
N ASP A 162 11.21 -0.11 -4.81
CA ASP A 162 12.40 0.76 -4.91
C ASP A 162 12.53 1.34 -6.32
N VAL A 163 13.37 2.37 -6.49
CA VAL A 163 13.46 3.18 -7.71
C VAL A 163 13.63 2.32 -8.97
N ALA A 164 14.53 1.35 -8.95
CA ALA A 164 14.79 0.52 -10.13
C ALA A 164 13.57 -0.33 -10.54
N ASP A 165 12.98 -1.04 -9.57
CA ASP A 165 11.81 -1.85 -9.81
C ASP A 165 10.61 -1.00 -10.22
N LEU A 166 10.42 0.17 -9.56
CA LEU A 166 9.33 1.07 -9.86
C LEU A 166 9.38 1.57 -11.30
N GLN A 167 10.53 2.06 -11.76
CA GLN A 167 10.66 2.58 -13.12
C GLN A 167 10.50 1.48 -14.18
N GLN A 168 10.98 0.26 -13.88
CA GLN A 168 10.76 -0.90 -14.75
C GLN A 168 9.27 -1.26 -14.85
N ILE A 169 8.54 -1.29 -13.71
CA ILE A 169 7.10 -1.54 -13.67
C ILE A 169 6.34 -0.46 -14.46
N LEU A 170 6.69 0.81 -14.26
CA LEU A 170 6.06 1.91 -14.97
C LEU A 170 6.31 1.82 -16.49
N GLN A 171 7.51 1.38 -16.92
CA GLN A 171 7.78 1.14 -18.33
C GLN A 171 6.93 0.00 -18.89
N GLN A 172 6.78 -1.10 -18.15
CA GLN A 172 5.87 -2.19 -18.56
C GLN A 172 4.43 -1.71 -18.69
N MET A 173 3.97 -0.82 -17.82
CA MET A 173 2.65 -0.19 -17.90
C MET A 173 2.52 0.66 -19.17
N VAL A 174 3.54 1.45 -19.52
CA VAL A 174 3.57 2.23 -20.79
C VAL A 174 3.48 1.31 -21.99
N ASP A 175 4.27 0.24 -22.01
CA ASP A 175 4.30 -0.73 -23.11
C ASP A 175 2.96 -1.47 -23.27
N ALA A 176 2.23 -1.66 -22.16
CA ALA A 176 0.87 -2.23 -22.15
C ALA A 176 -0.24 -1.22 -22.47
N GLY A 177 0.10 0.07 -22.74
CA GLY A 177 -0.87 1.10 -23.07
C GLY A 177 -1.68 1.62 -21.88
N VAL A 178 -1.17 1.48 -20.64
CA VAL A 178 -1.79 2.05 -19.45
C VAL A 178 -1.86 3.57 -19.57
N THR A 179 -3.05 4.11 -19.35
CA THR A 179 -3.31 5.56 -19.39
C THR A 179 -3.26 6.21 -18.01
N HIS A 180 -3.62 5.45 -16.96
CA HIS A 180 -3.67 5.90 -15.57
C HIS A 180 -3.01 4.86 -14.67
N CYS A 181 -2.01 5.27 -13.90
CA CYS A 181 -1.41 4.45 -12.85
C CYS A 181 -1.79 5.01 -11.48
N ILE A 182 -2.44 4.18 -10.67
CA ILE A 182 -2.79 4.49 -9.29
C ILE A 182 -1.83 3.75 -8.38
N MET A 183 -1.12 4.48 -7.50
CA MET A 183 -0.16 3.83 -6.62
C MET A 183 -0.32 4.23 -5.16
N GLU A 184 -0.17 3.24 -4.28
CA GLU A 184 0.02 3.46 -2.86
C GLU A 184 1.42 4.03 -2.63
N VAL A 185 1.50 5.20 -2.00
CA VAL A 185 2.75 5.89 -1.72
C VAL A 185 3.01 5.86 -0.22
N SER A 186 3.88 4.93 0.22
CA SER A 186 4.21 4.78 1.62
C SER A 186 5.13 5.92 2.10
N SER A 187 5.06 6.23 3.40
CA SER A 187 5.94 7.23 4.00
C SER A 187 7.43 6.85 3.93
N HIS A 188 7.73 5.55 4.02
CA HIS A 188 9.09 5.04 3.81
C HIS A 188 9.58 5.34 2.41
N ALA A 189 8.74 5.10 1.39
CA ALA A 189 9.10 5.38 0.01
C ALA A 189 9.39 6.85 -0.23
N LEU A 190 8.57 7.74 0.33
CA LEU A 190 8.77 9.18 0.26
C LEU A 190 10.01 9.64 1.04
N ALA A 191 10.28 9.05 2.20
CA ALA A 191 11.47 9.37 3.01
C ALA A 191 12.76 8.93 2.29
N LEU A 192 12.76 7.73 1.70
CA LEU A 192 13.91 7.11 1.04
C LEU A 192 14.07 7.50 -0.44
N GLY A 193 13.17 8.34 -0.99
CA GLY A 193 13.20 8.77 -2.39
C GLY A 193 12.92 7.66 -3.41
N ARG A 194 12.19 6.60 -3.03
CA ARG A 194 11.85 5.49 -3.94
C ARG A 194 11.01 5.91 -5.13
N THR A 195 10.29 7.02 -5.01
CA THR A 195 9.43 7.59 -6.07
C THR A 195 10.14 8.63 -6.94
N ALA A 196 11.49 8.63 -6.95
CA ALA A 196 12.27 9.49 -7.82
C ALA A 196 11.87 9.30 -9.29
N GLY A 197 11.76 10.41 -10.02
CA GLY A 197 11.32 10.42 -11.42
C GLY A 197 9.83 10.21 -11.65
N VAL A 198 9.02 10.05 -10.59
CA VAL A 198 7.56 10.00 -10.71
C VAL A 198 6.99 11.41 -10.61
N GLU A 199 6.35 11.85 -11.69
CA GLU A 199 5.59 13.10 -11.75
C GLU A 199 4.11 12.80 -11.49
N TYR A 200 3.65 13.09 -10.27
CA TYR A 200 2.25 12.88 -9.89
C TYR A 200 1.33 13.96 -10.47
N ASP A 201 0.17 13.54 -10.94
CA ASP A 201 -0.91 14.40 -11.41
C ASP A 201 -1.93 14.65 -10.30
N THR A 202 -2.25 13.62 -9.52
CA THR A 202 -3.18 13.72 -8.40
C THR A 202 -2.55 13.11 -7.14
N ALA A 203 -2.58 13.86 -6.04
CA ALA A 203 -2.12 13.41 -4.73
C ALA A 203 -3.31 13.29 -3.77
N VAL A 204 -3.44 12.16 -3.07
CA VAL A 204 -4.55 11.88 -2.15
C VAL A 204 -4.01 11.64 -0.75
N PHE A 205 -4.56 12.37 0.25
CA PHE A 205 -4.28 12.17 1.68
C PHE A 205 -5.50 11.56 2.37
N THR A 206 -5.34 10.39 2.96
CA THR A 206 -6.43 9.71 3.68
C THR A 206 -6.45 10.04 5.16
N ASN A 207 -5.36 9.82 5.88
CA ASN A 207 -5.24 10.08 7.34
C ASN A 207 -3.79 9.91 7.82
N LEU A 208 -3.53 10.33 9.07
CA LEU A 208 -2.28 10.08 9.77
C LEU A 208 -2.56 9.65 11.21
N THR A 209 -2.39 8.37 11.51
CA THR A 209 -2.49 7.80 12.86
C THR A 209 -1.16 7.18 13.29
N GLN A 210 -1.07 6.70 14.53
CA GLN A 210 0.17 6.14 15.07
C GLN A 210 0.59 4.87 14.32
N ASP A 211 1.67 4.99 13.54
CA ASP A 211 2.32 3.87 12.84
C ASP A 211 3.74 4.27 12.47
N HIS A 212 4.61 3.29 12.18
CA HIS A 212 5.97 3.51 11.65
C HIS A 212 6.87 4.47 12.46
N LEU A 213 6.61 4.66 13.78
CA LEU A 213 7.46 5.51 14.64
C LEU A 213 8.82 4.86 14.94
N ASP A 214 8.95 3.56 14.76
CA ASP A 214 10.24 2.85 14.75
C ASP A 214 11.18 3.40 13.67
N PHE A 215 10.67 3.74 12.51
CA PHE A 215 11.41 4.34 11.39
C PHE A 215 11.46 5.88 11.47
N HIS A 216 10.32 6.55 11.56
CA HIS A 216 10.24 8.03 11.50
C HIS A 216 10.65 8.73 12.78
N LYS A 217 10.68 8.03 13.94
CA LYS A 217 11.02 8.51 15.29
C LYS A 217 9.99 9.47 15.89
N THR A 218 9.39 10.37 15.11
CA THR A 218 8.40 11.35 15.57
C THR A 218 7.23 11.46 14.59
N PHE A 219 6.08 11.92 15.08
CA PHE A 219 4.93 12.25 14.22
C PHE A 219 5.26 13.35 13.21
N ASP A 220 6.06 14.34 13.59
CA ASP A 220 6.46 15.45 12.70
C ASP A 220 7.26 14.93 11.51
N ASN A 221 8.20 14.00 11.72
CA ASN A 221 8.95 13.36 10.63
C ASN A 221 8.04 12.50 9.75
N TYR A 222 7.08 11.81 10.35
CA TYR A 222 6.11 10.98 9.63
C TYR A 222 5.20 11.84 8.75
N LEU A 223 4.67 12.95 9.30
CA LEU A 223 3.91 13.95 8.54
C LEU A 223 4.76 14.58 7.44
N ALA A 224 5.98 15.02 7.75
CA ALA A 224 6.90 15.62 6.79
C ALA A 224 7.22 14.68 5.62
N ALA A 225 7.34 13.37 5.87
CA ALA A 225 7.53 12.39 4.82
C ALA A 225 6.32 12.34 3.86
N LYS A 226 5.10 12.25 4.39
CA LYS A 226 3.88 12.24 3.55
C LYS A 226 3.64 13.56 2.82
N ALA A 227 3.96 14.70 3.46
CA ALA A 227 3.87 16.03 2.87
C ALA A 227 4.72 16.21 1.59
N LYS A 228 5.77 15.39 1.41
CA LYS A 228 6.58 15.41 0.18
C LYS A 228 5.73 15.17 -1.07
N LEU A 229 4.76 14.25 -1.03
CA LEU A 229 3.87 13.96 -2.16
C LEU A 229 3.10 15.22 -2.60
N PHE A 230 2.59 15.99 -1.64
CA PHE A 230 1.81 17.20 -1.89
C PHE A 230 2.68 18.39 -2.35
N LYS A 231 3.93 18.45 -1.89
CA LYS A 231 4.93 19.38 -2.42
C LYS A 231 5.32 19.01 -3.86
N GLN A 232 5.42 17.73 -4.19
CA GLN A 232 5.72 17.28 -5.55
C GLN A 232 4.60 17.63 -6.54
N VAL A 233 3.33 17.37 -6.20
CA VAL A 233 2.21 17.74 -7.07
C VAL A 233 2.04 19.26 -7.21
N SER A 234 2.55 20.04 -6.26
CA SER A 234 2.52 21.49 -6.23
C SER A 234 3.71 22.15 -6.94
N ALA A 235 4.73 21.39 -7.33
CA ALA A 235 5.95 21.93 -7.93
C ALA A 235 5.69 22.52 -9.33
N SER A 236 6.30 23.67 -9.62
CA SER A 236 6.07 24.43 -10.87
C SER A 236 6.86 23.94 -12.09
N TYR A 237 7.81 23.02 -11.90
CA TYR A 237 8.66 22.49 -12.99
C TYR A 237 8.02 21.34 -13.77
N GLN A 238 6.75 21.10 -13.56
CA GLN A 238 6.06 19.93 -14.06
C GLN A 238 5.64 20.11 -15.52
N VAL A 239 5.78 19.03 -16.29
CA VAL A 239 5.47 18.97 -17.72
C VAL A 239 3.97 18.78 -17.98
N LYS A 240 3.26 18.13 -17.05
CA LYS A 240 1.85 17.79 -17.19
C LYS A 240 0.94 18.86 -16.60
N GLU A 241 -0.22 19.05 -17.23
CA GLU A 241 -1.28 19.95 -16.79
C GLU A 241 -2.37 19.21 -15.98
N GLY A 242 -3.29 19.97 -15.36
CA GLY A 242 -4.45 19.40 -14.66
C GLY A 242 -4.11 18.66 -13.39
N LYS A 243 -3.18 19.19 -12.59
CA LYS A 243 -2.75 18.59 -11.31
C LYS A 243 -3.61 19.04 -10.16
N GLY A 244 -3.74 18.18 -9.14
CA GLY A 244 -4.54 18.51 -7.97
C GLY A 244 -4.24 17.64 -6.76
N ALA A 245 -4.79 18.05 -5.62
CA ALA A 245 -4.70 17.33 -4.37
C ALA A 245 -6.09 17.06 -3.79
N VAL A 246 -6.25 15.92 -3.12
CA VAL A 246 -7.47 15.50 -2.43
C VAL A 246 -7.13 15.23 -0.98
N ILE A 247 -7.69 16.01 -0.05
CA ILE A 247 -7.20 16.06 1.32
C ILE A 247 -8.34 15.85 2.32
N ASN A 248 -8.19 14.88 3.22
CA ASN A 248 -9.08 14.67 4.35
C ASN A 248 -8.86 15.78 5.40
N VAL A 249 -9.84 16.65 5.60
CA VAL A 249 -9.75 17.75 6.58
C VAL A 249 -10.42 17.44 7.92
N ASP A 250 -11.01 16.26 8.07
CA ASP A 250 -11.45 15.74 9.38
C ASP A 250 -10.29 15.09 10.14
N ASP A 251 -9.23 14.68 9.44
CA ASP A 251 -8.01 14.20 10.07
C ASP A 251 -7.25 15.36 10.72
N ALA A 252 -6.72 15.12 11.93
CA ALA A 252 -6.03 16.13 12.74
C ALA A 252 -4.82 16.78 12.00
N TYR A 253 -4.21 16.05 11.06
CA TYR A 253 -3.06 16.52 10.28
C TYR A 253 -3.45 17.01 8.88
N GLY A 254 -4.73 16.91 8.51
CA GLY A 254 -5.21 17.34 7.19
C GLY A 254 -4.91 18.81 6.92
N GLN A 255 -5.08 19.68 7.91
CA GLN A 255 -4.77 21.10 7.79
C GLN A 255 -3.28 21.36 7.49
N ALA A 256 -2.37 20.62 8.10
CA ALA A 256 -0.94 20.74 7.82
C ALA A 256 -0.57 20.32 6.39
N ILE A 257 -1.29 19.35 5.81
CA ILE A 257 -1.16 18.99 4.39
C ILE A 257 -1.71 20.09 3.48
N VAL A 258 -2.85 20.70 3.84
CA VAL A 258 -3.41 21.86 3.11
C VAL A 258 -2.39 23.00 3.05
N GLU A 259 -1.73 23.35 4.15
CA GLU A 259 -0.76 24.44 4.25
C GLU A 259 0.47 24.27 3.34
N VAL A 260 0.90 23.04 3.09
CA VAL A 260 2.06 22.78 2.21
C VAL A 260 1.67 22.56 0.75
N THR A 261 0.37 22.53 0.43
CA THR A 261 -0.16 22.26 -0.91
C THR A 261 -0.48 23.57 -1.61
N THR A 262 0.18 23.84 -2.74
CA THR A 262 -0.12 25.01 -3.59
C THR A 262 -0.85 24.63 -4.88
N ALA A 263 -0.96 23.35 -5.20
CA ALA A 263 -1.80 22.85 -6.28
C ALA A 263 -3.29 23.08 -5.97
N PRO A 264 -4.16 23.17 -6.98
CA PRO A 264 -5.61 23.13 -6.78
C PRO A 264 -6.00 21.93 -5.91
N MET A 265 -6.94 22.10 -4.99
CA MET A 265 -7.30 21.03 -4.07
C MET A 265 -8.80 20.86 -3.89
N ILE A 266 -9.22 19.60 -3.68
CA ILE A 266 -10.51 19.23 -3.14
C ILE A 266 -10.27 18.74 -1.72
N THR A 267 -10.85 19.42 -0.74
CA THR A 267 -10.87 18.95 0.64
C THR A 267 -12.16 18.17 0.89
N TYR A 268 -12.07 17.04 1.57
CA TYR A 268 -13.27 16.23 1.84
C TYR A 268 -13.48 16.00 3.33
N SER A 269 -14.78 15.86 3.72
CA SER A 269 -15.20 15.81 5.11
C SER A 269 -16.54 15.08 5.26
N THR A 270 -16.77 14.45 6.42
CA THR A 270 -18.07 13.99 6.89
C THR A 270 -18.65 14.92 7.97
N GLU A 271 -17.89 15.93 8.40
CA GLU A 271 -18.23 16.91 9.43
C GLU A 271 -18.60 18.28 8.85
N GLY A 272 -18.68 18.41 7.53
CA GLY A 272 -19.05 19.66 6.84
C GLY A 272 -17.91 20.69 6.69
N LYS A 273 -16.65 20.26 6.86
CA LYS A 273 -15.46 21.16 6.83
C LYS A 273 -14.79 21.26 5.47
N GLY A 274 -15.14 20.39 4.52
CA GLY A 274 -14.50 20.27 3.22
C GLY A 274 -15.21 21.07 2.13
N THR A 275 -14.59 21.15 0.95
CA THR A 275 -15.23 21.59 -0.28
C THR A 275 -16.14 20.51 -0.87
N MET A 276 -15.91 19.23 -0.50
CA MET A 276 -16.70 18.07 -0.77
C MET A 276 -17.15 17.46 0.57
N ASN A 277 -18.44 17.36 0.82
CA ASN A 277 -18.95 16.94 2.13
C ASN A 277 -19.95 15.79 1.99
N ALA A 278 -19.83 14.79 2.86
CA ALA A 278 -20.84 13.75 3.01
C ALA A 278 -21.79 14.07 4.17
N SER A 279 -23.07 13.83 3.96
CA SER A 279 -24.13 13.98 4.95
C SER A 279 -25.14 12.82 4.83
N ASN A 280 -26.10 12.73 5.74
CA ASN A 280 -27.14 11.69 5.74
C ASN A 280 -26.55 10.26 5.62
N LEU A 281 -25.53 9.99 6.44
CA LEU A 281 -24.81 8.71 6.39
C LEU A 281 -25.70 7.59 6.94
N SER A 282 -25.91 6.55 6.13
CA SER A 282 -26.50 5.27 6.55
C SER A 282 -25.50 4.16 6.26
N VAL A 283 -24.93 3.59 7.31
CA VAL A 283 -23.91 2.55 7.21
C VAL A 283 -24.44 1.27 7.84
N THR A 284 -24.48 0.20 7.06
CA THR A 284 -24.88 -1.15 7.49
C THR A 284 -23.69 -2.10 7.44
N ALA A 285 -23.88 -3.36 7.81
CA ALA A 285 -22.86 -4.40 7.69
C ALA A 285 -22.49 -4.71 6.21
N LYS A 286 -23.36 -4.36 5.26
CA LYS A 286 -23.23 -4.75 3.84
C LYS A 286 -23.06 -3.60 2.87
N SER A 287 -23.38 -2.37 3.29
CA SER A 287 -23.44 -1.22 2.38
C SER A 287 -23.31 0.10 3.12
N SER A 288 -22.99 1.13 2.37
CA SER A 288 -23.07 2.52 2.83
C SER A 288 -23.87 3.35 1.82
N GLU A 289 -24.77 4.20 2.33
CA GLU A 289 -25.48 5.22 1.58
C GLU A 289 -25.18 6.60 2.19
N LEU A 290 -24.99 7.61 1.34
CA LEU A 290 -24.71 8.95 1.77
C LEU A 290 -25.20 9.99 0.74
N THR A 291 -25.39 11.21 1.20
CA THR A 291 -25.55 12.37 0.34
C THR A 291 -24.19 13.08 0.20
N LEU A 292 -23.65 13.13 -0.99
CA LEU A 292 -22.44 13.87 -1.31
C LEU A 292 -22.82 15.27 -1.80
N ASN A 293 -22.32 16.31 -1.13
CA ASN A 293 -22.48 17.69 -1.51
C ASN A 293 -21.14 18.20 -2.09
N TYR A 294 -21.15 18.64 -3.35
CA TYR A 294 -19.98 19.17 -4.03
C TYR A 294 -20.39 20.30 -4.98
N GLY A 295 -19.81 21.50 -4.77
CA GLY A 295 -20.28 22.72 -5.41
C GLY A 295 -21.72 23.05 -4.97
N GLU A 296 -22.60 23.34 -5.93
CA GLU A 296 -24.02 23.61 -5.68
C GLU A 296 -24.91 22.36 -5.81
N ALA A 297 -24.34 21.20 -6.10
CA ALA A 297 -25.06 19.96 -6.35
C ALA A 297 -24.95 18.94 -5.20
N SER A 298 -25.97 18.12 -5.09
CA SER A 298 -26.02 17.00 -4.15
C SER A 298 -26.30 15.69 -4.92
N TYR A 299 -25.56 14.65 -4.54
CA TYR A 299 -25.62 13.35 -5.20
C TYR A 299 -25.88 12.24 -4.17
N THR A 300 -26.76 11.31 -4.45
CA THR A 300 -26.93 10.12 -3.61
C THR A 300 -25.93 9.06 -4.05
N ILE A 301 -25.03 8.70 -3.15
CA ILE A 301 -24.03 7.65 -3.33
C ILE A 301 -24.48 6.41 -2.59
N GLN A 302 -24.44 5.27 -3.26
CA GLN A 302 -24.68 3.94 -2.72
C GLN A 302 -23.49 3.05 -3.06
N THR A 303 -22.90 2.41 -2.04
CA THR A 303 -21.75 1.49 -2.20
C THR A 303 -22.07 0.17 -1.50
N LYS A 304 -21.45 -0.92 -2.01
CA LYS A 304 -21.51 -2.25 -1.39
C LYS A 304 -20.40 -2.48 -0.35
N ILE A 305 -19.74 -1.41 0.09
CA ILE A 305 -18.70 -1.48 1.13
C ILE A 305 -19.21 -0.81 2.40
N ALA A 306 -18.97 -1.49 3.52
CA ALA A 306 -19.43 -1.08 4.84
C ALA A 306 -18.37 -0.28 5.60
N GLY A 307 -18.80 0.47 6.61
CA GLY A 307 -17.93 1.15 7.54
C GLY A 307 -17.64 2.61 7.22
N LEU A 308 -17.61 3.45 8.26
CA LEU A 308 -17.37 4.89 8.14
C LEU A 308 -16.02 5.19 7.48
N PHE A 309 -14.98 4.40 7.76
CA PHE A 309 -13.68 4.56 7.12
C PHE A 309 -13.76 4.36 5.60
N ASN A 310 -14.67 3.51 5.11
CA ASN A 310 -14.91 3.33 3.68
C ASN A 310 -15.72 4.48 3.07
N VAL A 311 -16.50 5.21 3.87
CA VAL A 311 -17.07 6.49 3.41
C VAL A 311 -15.94 7.48 3.12
N TYR A 312 -14.95 7.62 4.01
CA TYR A 312 -13.78 8.46 3.76
C TYR A 312 -12.97 7.99 2.54
N ASN A 313 -12.75 6.68 2.39
CA ASN A 313 -12.04 6.12 1.22
C ASN A 313 -12.82 6.41 -0.08
N THR A 314 -14.15 6.35 -0.04
CA THR A 314 -15.01 6.68 -1.18
C THR A 314 -14.90 8.17 -1.53
N LEU A 315 -14.97 9.07 -0.54
CA LEU A 315 -14.81 10.52 -0.78
C LEU A 315 -13.45 10.85 -1.38
N ALA A 316 -12.38 10.25 -0.86
CA ALA A 316 -11.03 10.37 -1.40
C ALA A 316 -10.95 9.95 -2.87
N ALA A 317 -11.55 8.80 -3.21
CA ALA A 317 -11.58 8.28 -4.57
C ALA A 317 -12.44 9.16 -5.51
N VAL A 318 -13.58 9.64 -5.04
CA VAL A 318 -14.42 10.59 -5.80
C VAL A 318 -13.63 11.84 -6.15
N GLY A 319 -12.97 12.46 -5.17
CA GLY A 319 -12.16 13.64 -5.39
C GLY A 319 -11.05 13.42 -6.41
N ALA A 320 -10.36 12.27 -6.35
CA ALA A 320 -9.34 11.91 -7.33
C ALA A 320 -9.93 11.74 -8.74
N CYS A 321 -11.04 11.04 -8.88
CA CYS A 321 -11.69 10.83 -10.17
C CYS A 321 -12.24 12.12 -10.79
N VAL A 322 -12.64 13.10 -9.97
CA VAL A 322 -13.01 14.45 -10.45
C VAL A 322 -11.80 15.12 -11.11
N TYR A 323 -10.61 15.05 -10.52
CA TYR A 323 -9.38 15.58 -11.15
C TYR A 323 -8.99 14.82 -12.42
N GLU A 324 -9.32 13.54 -12.52
CA GLU A 324 -9.09 12.74 -13.73
C GLU A 324 -10.19 12.94 -14.80
N GLY A 325 -11.13 13.87 -14.56
CA GLY A 325 -12.11 14.32 -15.54
C GLY A 325 -13.38 13.47 -15.64
N LEU A 326 -13.63 12.57 -14.68
CA LEU A 326 -14.89 11.83 -14.64
C LEU A 326 -16.04 12.74 -14.22
N THR A 327 -17.20 12.55 -14.84
CA THR A 327 -18.41 13.25 -14.41
C THR A 327 -18.95 12.62 -13.10
N MET A 328 -19.64 13.42 -12.30
CA MET A 328 -20.26 12.91 -11.07
C MET A 328 -21.29 11.80 -11.34
N ASP A 329 -21.99 11.86 -12.46
CA ASP A 329 -22.95 10.81 -12.86
C ASP A 329 -22.25 9.47 -13.14
N ASP A 330 -21.09 9.50 -13.80
CA ASP A 330 -20.30 8.29 -14.07
C ASP A 330 -19.69 7.73 -12.77
N ILE A 331 -19.22 8.60 -11.88
CA ILE A 331 -18.71 8.23 -10.56
C ILE A 331 -19.81 7.54 -9.73
N VAL A 332 -20.99 8.14 -9.64
CA VAL A 332 -22.13 7.58 -8.90
C VAL A 332 -22.55 6.22 -9.45
N LYS A 333 -22.61 6.07 -10.78
CA LYS A 333 -22.92 4.78 -11.43
C LYS A 333 -21.84 3.73 -11.14
N GLY A 334 -20.56 4.11 -11.25
CA GLY A 334 -19.43 3.21 -11.00
C GLY A 334 -19.39 2.71 -9.55
N LEU A 335 -19.64 3.58 -8.56
CA LEU A 335 -19.65 3.22 -7.15
C LEU A 335 -20.68 2.14 -6.79
N ARG A 336 -21.83 2.11 -7.47
CA ARG A 336 -22.87 1.06 -7.26
C ARG A 336 -22.40 -0.34 -7.65
N THR A 337 -21.45 -0.43 -8.56
CA THR A 337 -20.92 -1.71 -9.06
C THR A 337 -19.61 -2.11 -8.36
N PHE A 338 -19.01 -1.22 -7.58
CA PHE A 338 -17.80 -1.53 -6.83
C PHE A 338 -18.11 -2.55 -5.72
N THR A 339 -17.34 -3.62 -5.69
CA THR A 339 -17.38 -4.63 -4.63
C THR A 339 -16.21 -4.43 -3.67
N ALA A 340 -16.10 -5.23 -2.62
CA ALA A 340 -15.02 -5.12 -1.66
C ALA A 340 -13.63 -5.35 -2.31
N VAL A 341 -12.62 -4.75 -1.73
CA VAL A 341 -11.21 -5.08 -2.02
C VAL A 341 -10.87 -6.37 -1.28
N PRO A 342 -10.20 -7.34 -1.91
CA PRO A 342 -9.82 -8.58 -1.25
C PRO A 342 -9.11 -8.34 0.10
N GLY A 343 -9.65 -8.92 1.16
CA GLY A 343 -9.12 -8.80 2.52
C GLY A 343 -9.15 -7.42 3.15
N ARG A 344 -10.04 -6.52 2.71
CA ARG A 344 -10.26 -5.19 3.30
C ARG A 344 -11.73 -5.02 3.66
N PHE A 345 -12.09 -5.36 4.88
CA PHE A 345 -13.47 -5.46 5.34
C PHE A 345 -14.33 -6.26 4.35
N GLU A 346 -13.78 -7.36 3.87
CA GLU A 346 -14.42 -8.21 2.86
C GLU A 346 -15.50 -9.07 3.51
N LEU A 347 -16.72 -8.86 3.09
CA LEU A 347 -17.87 -9.67 3.55
C LEU A 347 -17.88 -11.01 2.81
N ILE A 348 -17.92 -12.11 3.56
CA ILE A 348 -18.04 -13.47 3.04
C ILE A 348 -19.51 -13.89 3.16
N GLU A 349 -20.18 -14.12 2.04
CA GLU A 349 -21.59 -14.47 1.97
C GLU A 349 -21.76 -15.85 1.34
N GLU A 350 -22.37 -16.76 2.08
CA GLU A 350 -22.79 -18.11 1.63
C GLU A 350 -24.28 -18.38 2.02
N GLY A 351 -25.04 -17.31 2.29
CA GLY A 351 -26.48 -17.40 2.63
C GLY A 351 -26.79 -17.45 4.13
N GLN A 352 -25.81 -17.25 5.00
CA GLN A 352 -25.96 -17.23 6.45
C GLN A 352 -26.70 -15.94 6.94
N ASP A 353 -27.27 -16.01 8.17
CA ASP A 353 -28.01 -14.95 8.84
C ASP A 353 -27.18 -14.08 9.80
N PHE A 354 -25.85 -14.15 9.69
CA PHE A 354 -24.86 -13.35 10.40
C PHE A 354 -23.77 -12.86 9.44
N ALA A 355 -22.99 -11.86 9.83
CA ALA A 355 -21.92 -11.35 8.99
C ALA A 355 -20.59 -12.09 9.28
N VAL A 356 -19.82 -12.40 8.23
CA VAL A 356 -18.44 -12.85 8.32
C VAL A 356 -17.58 -11.87 7.52
N VAL A 357 -16.60 -11.25 8.20
CA VAL A 357 -15.73 -10.21 7.62
C VAL A 357 -14.28 -10.64 7.72
N VAL A 358 -13.55 -10.58 6.60
CA VAL A 358 -12.11 -10.81 6.53
C VAL A 358 -11.39 -9.50 6.31
N ASP A 359 -10.36 -9.21 7.14
CA ASP A 359 -9.60 -7.96 7.06
C ASP A 359 -8.10 -8.15 7.33
N TYR A 360 -7.31 -7.27 6.76
CA TYR A 360 -5.83 -7.22 6.91
C TYR A 360 -5.37 -6.55 8.20
N ALA A 361 -6.24 -6.18 9.11
CA ALA A 361 -5.93 -5.52 10.38
C ALA A 361 -4.96 -6.38 11.22
N HIS A 362 -3.68 -6.05 11.19
CA HIS A 362 -2.58 -6.76 11.85
C HIS A 362 -1.78 -5.85 12.80
N THR A 363 -2.27 -4.63 13.04
CA THR A 363 -1.73 -3.65 13.98
C THR A 363 -2.77 -3.33 15.06
N PRO A 364 -2.36 -2.80 16.25
CA PRO A 364 -3.31 -2.38 17.28
C PRO A 364 -4.37 -1.41 16.75
N ASP A 365 -3.96 -0.34 16.08
CA ASP A 365 -4.85 0.67 15.49
C ASP A 365 -5.79 0.06 14.42
N GLY A 366 -5.26 -0.78 13.53
CA GLY A 366 -6.06 -1.48 12.53
C GLY A 366 -7.14 -2.37 13.15
N LEU A 367 -6.77 -3.16 14.16
CA LEU A 367 -7.71 -4.05 14.87
C LEU A 367 -8.76 -3.24 15.62
N GLU A 368 -8.37 -2.17 16.30
CA GLU A 368 -9.31 -1.31 17.00
C GLU A 368 -10.31 -0.67 16.04
N ASN A 369 -9.85 -0.12 14.92
CA ASN A 369 -10.69 0.52 13.92
C ASN A 369 -11.73 -0.44 13.32
N ILE A 370 -11.34 -1.68 12.99
CA ILE A 370 -12.29 -2.66 12.44
C ILE A 370 -13.31 -3.08 13.49
N LEU A 371 -12.91 -3.27 14.75
CA LEU A 371 -13.81 -3.66 15.83
C LEU A 371 -14.77 -2.53 16.23
N GLN A 372 -14.31 -1.29 16.26
CA GLN A 372 -15.18 -0.12 16.46
C GLN A 372 -16.20 0.02 15.33
N THR A 373 -15.82 -0.32 14.10
CA THR A 373 -16.73 -0.35 12.97
C THR A 373 -17.76 -1.47 13.13
N ALA A 374 -17.31 -2.68 13.48
CA ALA A 374 -18.21 -3.81 13.75
C ALA A 374 -19.23 -3.47 14.84
N LYS A 375 -18.81 -2.75 15.90
CA LYS A 375 -19.68 -2.34 17.00
C LYS A 375 -20.83 -1.40 16.58
N LYS A 376 -20.64 -0.64 15.51
CA LYS A 376 -21.68 0.27 14.98
C LYS A 376 -22.72 -0.43 14.10
N ILE A 377 -22.39 -1.61 13.59
CA ILE A 377 -23.18 -2.34 12.62
C ILE A 377 -23.70 -3.70 13.11
N VAL A 378 -23.20 -4.19 14.25
CA VAL A 378 -23.63 -5.45 14.86
C VAL A 378 -24.99 -5.30 15.51
N GLU A 379 -25.84 -6.30 15.33
CA GLU A 379 -27.15 -6.38 16.00
C GLU A 379 -27.08 -7.18 17.30
N ASN A 380 -26.13 -8.13 17.42
CA ASN A 380 -26.01 -9.04 18.55
C ASN A 380 -24.58 -9.05 19.10
N ARG A 381 -23.69 -10.00 18.73
CA ARG A 381 -22.34 -10.17 19.27
C ARG A 381 -21.26 -9.97 18.21
N ILE A 382 -20.07 -9.56 18.67
CA ILE A 382 -18.83 -9.54 17.87
C ILE A 382 -17.97 -10.72 18.30
N LEU A 383 -17.72 -11.65 17.37
CA LEU A 383 -16.77 -12.76 17.51
C LEU A 383 -15.48 -12.38 16.77
N VAL A 384 -14.33 -12.40 17.46
CA VAL A 384 -13.05 -11.94 16.91
C VAL A 384 -12.10 -13.12 16.79
N VAL A 385 -11.62 -13.41 15.57
CA VAL A 385 -10.54 -14.37 15.30
C VAL A 385 -9.32 -13.56 14.83
N PHE A 386 -8.20 -13.66 15.55
CA PHE A 386 -7.00 -12.93 15.17
C PHE A 386 -5.74 -13.58 15.71
N GLY A 387 -4.60 -13.27 15.11
CA GLY A 387 -3.27 -13.69 15.52
C GLY A 387 -2.24 -12.59 15.28
N CYS A 388 -1.01 -12.84 15.73
CA CYS A 388 0.13 -11.96 15.47
C CYS A 388 1.23 -12.73 14.74
N GLY A 389 1.97 -12.05 13.86
CA GLY A 389 3.12 -12.62 13.16
C GLY A 389 4.35 -12.76 14.05
N GLY A 390 5.15 -13.79 13.79
CA GLY A 390 6.50 -13.93 14.31
C GLY A 390 7.53 -13.09 13.55
N ASP A 391 8.73 -12.93 14.11
CA ASP A 391 9.83 -12.11 13.57
C ASP A 391 9.40 -10.67 13.26
N ARG A 392 8.53 -10.13 14.12
CA ARG A 392 7.97 -8.78 14.08
C ARG A 392 7.95 -8.17 15.48
N ASP A 393 7.50 -6.93 15.59
CA ASP A 393 7.35 -6.25 16.88
C ASP A 393 6.44 -7.07 17.82
N ALA A 394 7.06 -7.69 18.84
CA ALA A 394 6.35 -8.50 19.84
C ALA A 394 5.56 -7.62 20.83
N THR A 395 5.91 -6.32 20.98
CA THR A 395 5.27 -5.42 21.95
C THR A 395 3.81 -5.17 21.62
N LYS A 396 3.41 -5.31 20.36
CA LYS A 396 2.01 -5.17 19.94
C LYS A 396 1.11 -6.34 20.35
N ARG A 397 1.67 -7.53 20.62
CA ARG A 397 0.91 -8.75 20.91
C ARG A 397 -0.07 -8.60 22.08
N PRO A 398 0.36 -8.19 23.28
CA PRO A 398 -0.58 -7.97 24.39
C PRO A 398 -1.51 -6.78 24.15
N ILE A 399 -1.09 -5.76 23.41
CA ILE A 399 -1.94 -4.60 23.08
C ILE A 399 -3.11 -5.06 22.21
N MET A 400 -2.87 -5.85 21.16
CA MET A 400 -3.91 -6.39 20.28
C MET A 400 -4.84 -7.34 21.06
N GLY A 401 -4.29 -8.17 21.96
CA GLY A 401 -5.09 -9.02 22.84
C GLY A 401 -6.08 -8.23 23.70
N ARG A 402 -5.62 -7.14 24.31
CA ARG A 402 -6.45 -6.26 25.11
C ARG A 402 -7.55 -5.60 24.28
N ILE A 403 -7.21 -5.08 23.09
CA ILE A 403 -8.18 -4.48 22.17
C ILE A 403 -9.26 -5.49 21.77
N ALA A 404 -8.88 -6.71 21.39
CA ALA A 404 -9.83 -7.75 21.02
C ALA A 404 -10.82 -8.06 22.16
N ALA A 405 -10.35 -8.16 23.42
CA ALA A 405 -11.18 -8.39 24.59
C ALA A 405 -12.05 -7.19 24.98
N GLN A 406 -11.60 -5.97 24.71
CA GLN A 406 -12.36 -4.75 24.99
C GLN A 406 -13.55 -4.53 24.05
N TYR A 407 -13.43 -4.94 22.81
CA TYR A 407 -14.46 -4.72 21.77
C TYR A 407 -15.24 -5.98 21.41
N GLY A 408 -14.59 -7.16 21.44
CA GLY A 408 -15.23 -8.44 21.14
C GLY A 408 -16.09 -8.96 22.31
N ASP A 409 -17.13 -9.70 21.99
CA ASP A 409 -17.95 -10.43 22.96
C ASP A 409 -17.50 -11.88 23.08
N ARG A 410 -16.76 -12.35 22.10
CA ARG A 410 -16.11 -13.66 22.05
C ARG A 410 -14.78 -13.55 21.27
N VAL A 411 -13.68 -14.08 21.84
CA VAL A 411 -12.35 -13.92 21.25
C VAL A 411 -11.71 -15.30 20.99
N PHE A 412 -11.18 -15.50 19.80
CA PHE A 412 -10.41 -16.67 19.37
C PHE A 412 -8.99 -16.21 19.03
N VAL A 413 -8.05 -16.48 19.92
CA VAL A 413 -6.62 -16.20 19.69
C VAL A 413 -6.00 -17.36 18.91
N THR A 414 -5.38 -17.07 17.79
CA THR A 414 -4.82 -18.08 16.90
C THR A 414 -3.46 -17.68 16.33
N SER A 415 -2.86 -18.58 15.53
CA SER A 415 -1.63 -18.29 14.79
C SER A 415 -1.93 -17.42 13.55
N ASP A 416 -0.96 -16.62 13.17
CA ASP A 416 -0.89 -15.90 11.88
C ASP A 416 0.26 -16.52 11.07
N ASN A 417 1.29 -15.78 10.71
CA ASN A 417 2.54 -16.24 10.12
C ASN A 417 3.61 -16.37 11.24
N PRO A 418 3.81 -17.51 11.88
CA PRO A 418 4.76 -17.65 12.99
C PRO A 418 6.21 -17.49 12.53
N ARG A 419 6.52 -17.74 11.26
CA ARG A 419 7.87 -17.69 10.69
C ARG A 419 8.83 -18.56 11.48
N THR A 420 9.92 -17.99 12.02
CA THR A 420 10.92 -18.75 12.79
C THR A 420 10.55 -18.93 14.26
N GLU A 421 9.57 -18.17 14.78
CA GLU A 421 9.15 -18.26 16.18
C GLU A 421 8.18 -19.43 16.44
N ASP A 422 8.10 -19.86 17.70
CA ASP A 422 7.11 -20.85 18.16
C ASP A 422 5.70 -20.22 18.18
N PRO A 423 4.74 -20.74 17.38
CA PRO A 423 3.37 -20.21 17.36
C PRO A 423 2.68 -20.28 18.72
N VAL A 424 3.00 -21.28 19.55
CA VAL A 424 2.44 -21.41 20.91
C VAL A 424 2.91 -20.26 21.80
N GLN A 425 4.17 -19.83 21.65
CA GLN A 425 4.67 -18.69 22.43
C GLN A 425 4.03 -17.38 21.98
N ILE A 426 3.85 -17.19 20.67
CA ILE A 426 3.20 -15.99 20.12
C ILE A 426 1.77 -15.85 20.67
N VAL A 427 0.96 -16.90 20.65
CA VAL A 427 -0.41 -16.84 21.17
C VAL A 427 -0.46 -16.62 22.67
N LYS A 428 0.51 -17.13 23.45
CA LYS A 428 0.64 -16.82 24.89
C LYS A 428 0.93 -15.35 25.14
N ASP A 429 1.78 -14.72 24.35
CA ASP A 429 2.08 -13.27 24.47
C ASP A 429 0.81 -12.45 24.20
N VAL A 430 -0.01 -12.86 23.25
CA VAL A 430 -1.31 -12.23 22.95
C VAL A 430 -2.30 -12.45 24.09
N GLU A 431 -2.36 -13.67 24.62
CA GLU A 431 -3.27 -14.07 25.70
C GLU A 431 -3.10 -13.24 26.98
N VAL A 432 -1.88 -12.79 27.28
CA VAL A 432 -1.63 -11.84 28.38
C VAL A 432 -2.54 -10.62 28.29
N GLY A 433 -2.58 -10.00 27.12
CA GLY A 433 -3.40 -8.82 26.88
C GLY A 433 -4.90 -9.13 26.86
N VAL A 434 -5.32 -10.29 26.34
CA VAL A 434 -6.71 -10.74 26.40
C VAL A 434 -7.18 -10.80 27.86
N LYS A 435 -6.42 -11.46 28.73
CA LYS A 435 -6.73 -11.56 30.18
C LYS A 435 -6.82 -10.21 30.87
N GLU A 436 -5.96 -9.27 30.51
CA GLU A 436 -5.99 -7.91 31.05
C GLU A 436 -7.19 -7.08 30.56
N GLY A 437 -7.66 -7.34 29.35
CA GLY A 437 -8.75 -6.59 28.73
C GLY A 437 -10.13 -7.23 28.88
N LEU A 438 -10.24 -8.41 29.51
CA LEU A 438 -11.51 -9.11 29.70
C LEU A 438 -12.53 -8.25 30.44
N ARG A 439 -13.73 -8.19 29.87
CA ARG A 439 -14.92 -7.59 30.49
C ARG A 439 -15.83 -8.71 31.00
N ASP A 440 -16.71 -8.38 31.94
CA ASP A 440 -17.72 -9.33 32.45
C ASP A 440 -18.57 -9.87 31.27
N GLY A 441 -18.65 -11.20 31.15
CA GLY A 441 -19.42 -11.90 30.14
C GLY A 441 -18.68 -12.11 28.81
N VAL A 442 -17.40 -11.72 28.70
CA VAL A 442 -16.55 -12.02 27.54
C VAL A 442 -15.75 -13.28 27.81
N ASP A 443 -15.86 -14.26 26.90
CA ASP A 443 -15.07 -15.48 26.90
C ASP A 443 -14.06 -15.51 25.75
N TYR A 444 -12.98 -16.27 25.92
CA TYR A 444 -11.98 -16.47 24.86
C TYR A 444 -11.49 -17.91 24.82
N ASP A 445 -11.04 -18.31 23.64
CA ASP A 445 -10.28 -19.55 23.40
C ASP A 445 -8.93 -19.25 22.76
N VAL A 446 -7.97 -20.10 23.07
CA VAL A 446 -6.66 -20.13 22.40
C VAL A 446 -6.60 -21.39 21.55
N ILE A 447 -6.72 -21.23 20.24
CA ILE A 447 -6.69 -22.30 19.25
C ILE A 447 -5.56 -21.98 18.26
N VAL A 448 -4.42 -22.66 18.41
CA VAL A 448 -3.21 -22.34 17.64
C VAL A 448 -3.42 -22.57 16.15
N ASP A 449 -4.14 -23.63 15.76
CA ASP A 449 -4.51 -23.86 14.36
C ASP A 449 -5.54 -22.83 13.92
N ARG A 450 -5.17 -22.01 12.90
CA ARG A 450 -6.00 -20.91 12.43
C ARG A 450 -7.27 -21.41 11.75
N ARG A 451 -7.20 -22.55 11.03
CA ARG A 451 -8.37 -23.15 10.41
C ARG A 451 -9.39 -23.56 11.47
N GLU A 452 -8.94 -24.27 12.49
CA GLU A 452 -9.80 -24.71 13.60
C GLU A 452 -10.44 -23.50 14.33
N ALA A 453 -9.67 -22.43 14.53
CA ALA A 453 -10.17 -21.20 15.17
C ALA A 453 -11.29 -20.53 14.33
N ILE A 454 -11.13 -20.45 13.01
CA ILE A 454 -12.13 -19.89 12.10
C ILE A 454 -13.40 -20.76 12.12
N PHE A 455 -13.24 -22.09 12.03
CA PHE A 455 -14.35 -23.04 12.11
C PHE A 455 -15.10 -22.93 13.45
N ALA A 456 -14.39 -22.84 14.56
CA ALA A 456 -15.00 -22.68 15.89
C ALA A 456 -15.82 -21.39 16.00
N ALA A 457 -15.27 -20.28 15.54
CA ALA A 457 -15.96 -18.99 15.57
C ALA A 457 -17.24 -18.99 14.70
N ILE A 458 -17.16 -19.52 13.47
CA ILE A 458 -18.30 -19.61 12.57
C ILE A 458 -19.36 -20.58 13.09
N ALA A 459 -18.98 -21.71 13.69
CA ALA A 459 -19.91 -22.66 14.31
C ALA A 459 -20.65 -22.08 15.51
N GLU A 460 -20.01 -21.19 16.29
CA GLU A 460 -20.60 -20.55 17.46
C GLU A 460 -21.52 -19.35 17.13
N ALA A 461 -21.33 -18.72 15.94
CA ALA A 461 -22.03 -17.52 15.55
C ALA A 461 -23.55 -17.76 15.44
N LYS A 462 -24.37 -16.75 15.70
CA LYS A 462 -25.85 -16.76 15.66
C LYS A 462 -26.35 -15.60 14.80
N ALA A 463 -27.64 -15.66 14.45
CA ALA A 463 -28.28 -14.58 13.71
C ALA A 463 -27.99 -13.21 14.33
N GLY A 464 -27.61 -12.23 13.51
CA GLY A 464 -27.26 -10.88 13.92
C GLY A 464 -25.86 -10.72 14.54
N ASP A 465 -25.06 -11.80 14.66
CA ASP A 465 -23.65 -11.73 15.06
C ASP A 465 -22.77 -11.19 13.91
N VAL A 466 -21.58 -10.73 14.25
CA VAL A 466 -20.51 -10.40 13.30
C VAL A 466 -19.25 -11.18 13.69
N VAL A 467 -18.75 -12.03 12.79
CA VAL A 467 -17.46 -12.72 12.93
C VAL A 467 -16.42 -11.90 12.19
N ILE A 468 -15.40 -11.42 12.91
CA ILE A 468 -14.25 -10.70 12.34
C ILE A 468 -13.04 -11.63 12.31
N ILE A 469 -12.52 -11.90 11.12
CA ILE A 469 -11.28 -12.66 10.91
C ILE A 469 -10.22 -11.67 10.49
N ALA A 470 -9.30 -11.34 11.41
CA ALA A 470 -8.32 -10.27 11.24
C ALA A 470 -6.88 -10.81 11.16
N GLY A 471 -6.04 -10.08 10.41
CA GLY A 471 -4.59 -10.29 10.31
C GLY A 471 -4.11 -10.51 8.89
N LYS A 472 -4.57 -11.57 8.21
CA LYS A 472 -4.09 -12.00 6.91
C LYS A 472 -4.74 -11.27 5.73
N GLY A 473 -6.03 -10.96 5.85
CA GLY A 473 -6.78 -10.26 4.80
C GLY A 473 -6.69 -10.96 3.44
N HIS A 474 -5.94 -10.39 2.50
CA HIS A 474 -5.75 -10.90 1.14
C HIS A 474 -4.66 -11.96 1.00
N GLU A 475 -3.84 -12.19 2.05
CA GLU A 475 -2.78 -13.20 2.02
C GLU A 475 -3.38 -14.59 1.82
N ASP A 476 -2.85 -15.32 0.84
CA ASP A 476 -3.24 -16.70 0.48
C ASP A 476 -2.21 -17.75 0.92
N TYR A 477 -1.35 -17.37 1.88
CA TYR A 477 -0.28 -18.22 2.40
C TYR A 477 -0.15 -18.11 3.92
N GLN A 478 0.43 -19.13 4.54
CA GLN A 478 0.92 -19.11 5.91
C GLN A 478 2.39 -19.52 5.94
N ILE A 479 3.25 -18.66 6.53
CA ILE A 479 4.69 -18.90 6.65
C ILE A 479 4.94 -19.61 7.97
N LEU A 480 5.30 -20.87 7.89
CA LEU A 480 5.74 -21.72 8.99
C LEU A 480 7.28 -21.74 9.04
N LYS A 481 7.85 -22.34 10.09
CA LYS A 481 9.30 -22.35 10.31
C LYS A 481 10.09 -22.96 9.15
N GLU A 482 9.58 -24.01 8.53
CA GLU A 482 10.29 -24.77 7.49
C GLU A 482 9.65 -24.70 6.11
N GLU A 483 8.41 -24.21 6.03
CA GLU A 483 7.65 -24.15 4.78
C GLU A 483 6.66 -22.99 4.74
N THR A 484 6.25 -22.66 3.54
CA THR A 484 5.11 -21.77 3.30
C THR A 484 4.00 -22.59 2.68
N ILE A 485 2.84 -22.62 3.32
CA ILE A 485 1.67 -23.36 2.86
C ILE A 485 0.63 -22.39 2.27
N HIS A 486 -0.23 -22.92 1.39
CA HIS A 486 -1.44 -22.18 0.97
C HIS A 486 -2.41 -22.07 2.14
N PHE A 487 -2.87 -20.86 2.44
CA PHE A 487 -3.84 -20.59 3.49
C PHE A 487 -4.52 -19.24 3.26
N ASP A 488 -5.78 -19.27 2.91
CA ASP A 488 -6.59 -18.07 2.65
C ASP A 488 -7.78 -18.04 3.63
N ASP A 489 -7.86 -17.01 4.47
CA ASP A 489 -8.94 -16.84 5.45
C ASP A 489 -10.33 -16.86 4.78
N ARG A 490 -10.45 -16.33 3.56
CA ARG A 490 -11.69 -16.24 2.80
C ARG A 490 -12.18 -17.62 2.34
N GLU A 491 -11.25 -18.46 1.88
CA GLU A 491 -11.55 -19.84 1.49
C GLU A 491 -11.98 -20.65 2.69
N VAL A 492 -11.22 -20.57 3.78
CA VAL A 492 -11.50 -21.28 5.04
C VAL A 492 -12.85 -20.85 5.61
N ALA A 493 -13.16 -19.55 5.58
CA ALA A 493 -14.46 -19.04 6.04
C ALA A 493 -15.63 -19.58 5.19
N ARG A 494 -15.48 -19.63 3.84
CA ARG A 494 -16.49 -20.21 2.96
C ARG A 494 -16.71 -21.73 3.21
N GLU A 495 -15.61 -22.45 3.43
CA GLU A 495 -15.70 -23.87 3.78
C GLU A 495 -16.45 -24.06 5.11
N ALA A 496 -16.08 -23.32 6.15
CA ALA A 496 -16.74 -23.40 7.45
C ALA A 496 -18.23 -23.05 7.39
N LEU A 497 -18.62 -22.08 6.55
CA LEU A 497 -20.02 -21.70 6.32
C LEU A 497 -20.82 -22.80 5.58
N LYS A 498 -20.19 -23.54 4.66
CA LYS A 498 -20.82 -24.64 3.92
C LYS A 498 -20.99 -25.91 4.75
N GLU A 499 -20.11 -26.14 5.73
CA GLU A 499 -20.17 -27.29 6.62
C GLU A 499 -21.12 -27.11 7.82
N ARG A 500 -21.60 -25.90 8.04
CA ARG A 500 -22.54 -25.56 9.10
C ARG A 500 -24.00 -25.88 8.69
#